data_da128843709759fa2672a890db49b631
#
_entry.id   da128843709759fa2672a890db49b631
#
_cell.length_a   1.000
_cell.length_b   1.000
_cell.length_c   1.000
_cell.angle_alpha   90.00
_cell.angle_beta   90.00
_cell.angle_gamma   90.00
#
_symmetry.space_group_name_H-M   'P 1'
#
loop_
_entity.id
_entity.type
_entity.pdbx_description
1 polymer ?
#
loop_
_entity_poly.entity_id
_entity_poly.type
_entity_poly.pdbx_seq_one_letter_code
_entity_poly.pdbx_strand_id
1 'polypeptide(L)'
;MKRNLTLSTLALTIALASPLVAMADMLNVHADLTAASEVPPKASDGHGQLTGTYDTSTKELQWNVVYSNLTGPATMAHFHGPAPVGKNAGVAIPIAATDLPSPIKGHATLTDPQEKDLLAGEWYVNVHTAKNPGGEIRGQVAATK
;
A
#
# COMPACT_ATOMS: atom_id res chain seq x y z
N MET A 1 56.02 11.61 58.20
CA MET A 1 54.82 11.93 57.40
C MET A 1 54.73 10.92 56.26
N LYS A 2 53.80 9.97 56.32
CA LYS A 2 53.54 8.96 55.27
C LYS A 2 52.31 9.39 54.51
N ARG A 3 52.48 9.77 53.22
CA ARG A 3 51.34 10.12 52.37
C ARG A 3 50.81 8.84 51.73
N ASN A 4 49.59 8.47 52.08
CA ASN A 4 48.85 7.37 51.41
C ASN A 4 48.25 7.89 50.11
N LEU A 5 48.69 7.33 48.97
CA LEU A 5 48.13 7.58 47.68
C LEU A 5 47.02 6.55 47.40
N THR A 6 45.76 6.97 47.43
CA THR A 6 44.62 6.13 47.05
C THR A 6 44.45 6.22 45.53
N LEU A 7 44.71 5.11 44.82
CA LEU A 7 44.33 4.96 43.40
C LEU A 7 42.83 4.68 43.31
N SER A 8 42.08 5.64 42.75
CA SER A 8 40.69 5.43 42.35
C SER A 8 40.67 4.81 40.95
N THR A 9 40.28 3.55 40.86
CA THR A 9 40.03 2.87 39.59
C THR A 9 38.65 3.28 39.07
N LEU A 10 38.62 4.04 37.98
CA LEU A 10 37.41 4.40 37.25
C LEU A 10 37.02 3.22 36.32
N ALA A 11 35.97 2.47 36.67
CA ALA A 11 35.46 1.42 35.84
C ALA A 11 34.61 2.01 34.70
N LEU A 12 35.11 1.92 33.46
CA LEU A 12 34.40 2.32 32.26
C LEU A 12 33.46 1.20 31.85
N THR A 13 32.16 1.36 32.09
CA THR A 13 31.13 0.43 31.62
C THR A 13 30.75 0.75 30.16
N ILE A 14 31.23 -0.07 29.23
CA ILE A 14 30.82 -0.01 27.82
C ILE A 14 29.47 -0.69 27.70
N ALA A 15 28.41 0.09 27.50
CA ALA A 15 27.10 -0.41 27.14
C ALA A 15 27.11 -0.89 25.68
N LEU A 16 27.07 -2.20 25.45
CA LEU A 16 26.86 -2.77 24.12
C LEU A 16 25.40 -2.53 23.71
N ALA A 17 25.18 -1.54 22.85
CA ALA A 17 23.91 -1.37 22.17
C ALA A 17 23.78 -2.48 21.12
N SER A 18 22.95 -3.50 21.40
CA SER A 18 22.59 -4.49 20.39
C SER A 18 21.73 -3.81 19.31
N PRO A 19 22.03 -3.97 18.01
CA PRO A 19 21.17 -3.46 16.97
C PRO A 19 19.82 -4.16 17.07
N LEU A 20 18.72 -3.40 17.19
CA LEU A 20 17.38 -3.94 16.95
C LEU A 20 17.32 -4.29 15.46
N VAL A 21 17.36 -5.58 15.15
CA VAL A 21 17.03 -6.08 13.83
C VAL A 21 15.53 -5.89 13.66
N ALA A 22 15.12 -4.93 12.82
CA ALA A 22 13.74 -4.81 12.41
C ALA A 22 13.34 -6.11 11.69
N MET A 23 12.40 -6.87 12.26
CA MET A 23 11.85 -8.05 11.61
C MET A 23 11.03 -7.58 10.41
N ALA A 24 11.34 -8.11 9.24
CA ALA A 24 10.53 -7.90 8.05
C ALA A 24 9.15 -8.53 8.26
N ASP A 25 8.10 -7.73 8.14
CA ASP A 25 6.72 -8.23 8.11
C ASP A 25 6.25 -8.29 6.65
N MET A 26 5.81 -9.47 6.22
CA MET A 26 5.10 -9.63 4.95
C MET A 26 3.60 -9.49 5.24
N LEU A 27 2.97 -8.47 4.69
CA LEU A 27 1.54 -8.22 4.84
C LEU A 27 0.78 -8.68 3.61
N ASN A 28 -0.42 -9.23 3.80
CA ASN A 28 -1.37 -9.49 2.74
C ASN A 28 -2.10 -8.19 2.39
N VAL A 29 -2.19 -7.87 1.11
CA VAL A 29 -2.90 -6.69 0.61
C VAL A 29 -4.11 -7.14 -0.18
N HIS A 30 -5.28 -6.60 0.12
CA HIS A 30 -6.53 -7.00 -0.54
C HIS A 30 -7.53 -5.84 -0.64
N ALA A 31 -8.42 -5.93 -1.63
CA ALA A 31 -9.61 -5.10 -1.79
C ALA A 31 -10.64 -5.82 -2.65
N ASP A 32 -11.92 -5.65 -2.33
CA ASP A 32 -13.03 -6.00 -3.21
C ASP A 32 -13.47 -4.74 -3.96
N LEU A 33 -13.47 -4.81 -5.29
CA LEU A 33 -13.81 -3.70 -6.16
C LEU A 33 -15.24 -3.84 -6.66
N THR A 34 -16.05 -2.80 -6.43
CA THR A 34 -17.43 -2.74 -6.90
C THR A 34 -17.75 -1.36 -7.48
N ALA A 35 -18.75 -1.30 -8.35
CA ALA A 35 -19.24 -0.04 -8.89
C ALA A 35 -19.93 0.82 -7.82
N ALA A 36 -20.56 0.20 -6.84
CA ALA A 36 -21.20 0.88 -5.72
C ALA A 36 -20.19 1.58 -4.79
N SER A 37 -18.94 1.14 -4.77
CA SER A 37 -17.86 1.72 -3.96
C SER A 37 -17.24 2.97 -4.59
N GLU A 38 -17.55 3.28 -5.86
CA GLU A 38 -17.08 4.52 -6.49
C GLU A 38 -17.73 5.77 -5.86
N VAL A 39 -17.05 6.90 -6.03
CA VAL A 39 -17.52 8.19 -5.49
C VAL A 39 -17.58 9.22 -6.62
N PRO A 40 -18.79 9.55 -7.11
CA PRO A 40 -20.11 8.98 -6.75
C PRO A 40 -20.26 7.52 -7.24
N PRO A 41 -21.15 6.72 -6.61
CA PRO A 41 -21.42 5.34 -7.03
C PRO A 41 -21.81 5.23 -8.50
N LYS A 42 -21.45 4.11 -9.15
CA LYS A 42 -21.76 3.83 -10.55
C LYS A 42 -22.81 2.73 -10.67
N ALA A 43 -23.62 2.83 -11.72
CA ALA A 43 -24.56 1.78 -12.13
C ALA A 43 -23.85 0.86 -13.14
N SER A 44 -23.19 -0.17 -12.65
CA SER A 44 -22.48 -1.17 -13.45
C SER A 44 -22.48 -2.50 -12.70
N ASP A 45 -22.46 -3.60 -13.44
CA ASP A 45 -22.26 -4.96 -12.92
C ASP A 45 -20.76 -5.30 -12.80
N GLY A 46 -19.90 -4.35 -13.10
CA GLY A 46 -18.45 -4.48 -12.98
C GLY A 46 -18.05 -4.80 -11.55
N HIS A 47 -17.13 -5.74 -11.41
CA HIS A 47 -16.55 -6.11 -10.12
C HIS A 47 -15.13 -6.62 -10.30
N GLY A 48 -14.38 -6.65 -9.21
CA GLY A 48 -13.00 -7.12 -9.23
C GLY A 48 -12.48 -7.40 -7.83
N GLN A 49 -11.27 -7.91 -7.77
CA GLN A 49 -10.55 -8.17 -6.54
C GLN A 49 -9.07 -7.84 -6.70
N LEU A 50 -8.52 -7.14 -5.73
CA LEU A 50 -7.09 -6.97 -5.52
C LEU A 50 -6.61 -8.03 -4.54
N THR A 51 -5.54 -8.72 -4.91
CA THR A 51 -4.71 -9.53 -4.01
C THR A 51 -3.26 -9.13 -4.18
N GLY A 52 -2.48 -9.14 -3.11
CA GLY A 52 -1.08 -8.74 -3.19
C GLY A 52 -0.34 -8.95 -1.88
N THR A 53 0.90 -8.50 -1.85
CA THR A 53 1.76 -8.52 -0.67
C THR A 53 2.50 -7.21 -0.53
N TYR A 54 2.79 -6.84 0.70
CA TYR A 54 3.65 -5.71 1.03
C TYR A 54 4.76 -6.17 2.00
N ASP A 55 6.02 -5.99 1.59
CA ASP A 55 7.19 -6.28 2.41
C ASP A 55 7.65 -4.98 3.09
N THR A 56 7.53 -4.92 4.42
CA THR A 56 7.90 -3.73 5.20
C THR A 56 9.40 -3.45 5.23
N SER A 57 10.25 -4.44 4.96
CA SER A 57 11.70 -4.29 4.94
C SER A 57 12.23 -3.67 3.65
N THR A 58 11.64 -4.04 2.51
CA THR A 58 12.01 -3.55 1.18
C THR A 58 11.09 -2.44 0.68
N LYS A 59 9.94 -2.24 1.36
CA LYS A 59 8.84 -1.35 0.95
C LYS A 59 8.25 -1.70 -0.41
N GLU A 60 8.37 -2.96 -0.81
CA GLU A 60 7.83 -3.43 -2.07
C GLU A 60 6.37 -3.88 -1.92
N LEU A 61 5.50 -3.22 -2.66
CA LEU A 61 4.12 -3.61 -2.89
C LEU A 61 4.03 -4.40 -4.19
N GLN A 62 3.50 -5.61 -4.14
CA GLN A 62 3.15 -6.41 -5.32
C GLN A 62 1.64 -6.58 -5.38
N TRP A 63 1.06 -6.54 -6.59
CA TRP A 63 -0.39 -6.66 -6.78
C TRP A 63 -0.79 -7.52 -7.96
N ASN A 64 -1.99 -8.05 -7.84
CA ASN A 64 -2.73 -8.72 -8.89
C ASN A 64 -4.21 -8.29 -8.77
N VAL A 65 -4.71 -7.55 -9.76
CA VAL A 65 -6.12 -7.15 -9.82
C VAL A 65 -6.82 -7.94 -10.92
N VAL A 66 -7.81 -8.72 -10.53
CA VAL A 66 -8.72 -9.38 -11.48
C VAL A 66 -10.04 -8.62 -11.52
N TYR A 67 -10.63 -8.49 -12.69
CA TYR A 67 -11.93 -7.84 -12.86
C TYR A 67 -12.73 -8.48 -13.99
N SER A 68 -14.04 -8.28 -13.95
CA SER A 68 -14.98 -8.73 -14.97
C SER A 68 -16.21 -7.83 -15.06
N ASN A 69 -17.01 -8.03 -16.09
CA ASN A 69 -18.29 -7.35 -16.34
C ASN A 69 -18.21 -5.82 -16.39
N LEU A 70 -17.06 -5.26 -16.79
CA LEU A 70 -16.96 -3.84 -17.05
C LEU A 70 -17.81 -3.44 -18.27
N THR A 71 -18.22 -2.18 -18.34
CA THR A 71 -19.03 -1.63 -19.46
C THR A 71 -18.24 -1.48 -20.76
N GLY A 72 -16.94 -1.78 -20.75
CA GLY A 72 -16.03 -1.75 -21.89
C GLY A 72 -14.60 -2.09 -21.45
N PRO A 73 -13.63 -2.07 -22.37
CA PRO A 73 -12.24 -2.27 -22.02
C PRO A 73 -11.77 -1.26 -20.96
N ALA A 74 -10.91 -1.72 -20.05
CA ALA A 74 -10.25 -0.84 -19.10
C ALA A 74 -9.38 0.17 -19.87
N THR A 75 -9.49 1.44 -19.52
CA THR A 75 -8.72 2.54 -20.11
C THR A 75 -7.63 3.07 -19.20
N MET A 76 -7.82 2.95 -17.89
CA MET A 76 -6.86 3.33 -16.85
C MET A 76 -7.12 2.48 -15.59
N ALA A 77 -6.10 2.36 -14.76
CA ALA A 77 -6.21 1.84 -13.40
C ALA A 77 -5.17 2.53 -12.52
N HIS A 78 -5.50 2.79 -11.27
CA HIS A 78 -4.60 3.49 -10.35
C HIS A 78 -4.83 3.04 -8.91
N PHE A 79 -3.77 3.15 -8.10
CA PHE A 79 -3.92 3.32 -6.67
C PHE A 79 -4.01 4.80 -6.34
N HIS A 80 -4.88 5.16 -5.44
CA HIS A 80 -5.15 6.52 -4.98
C HIS A 80 -5.00 6.60 -3.46
N GLY A 81 -4.60 7.76 -2.96
CA GLY A 81 -4.50 8.03 -1.52
C GLY A 81 -3.73 9.31 -1.23
N PRO A 82 -3.78 9.77 0.04
CA PRO A 82 -4.59 9.22 1.13
C PRO A 82 -6.05 9.66 1.06
N ALA A 83 -6.96 8.74 1.29
CA ALA A 83 -8.38 9.01 1.48
C ALA A 83 -9.08 7.91 2.28
N PRO A 84 -9.92 8.24 3.25
CA PRO A 84 -10.80 7.27 3.89
C PRO A 84 -11.88 6.81 2.93
N VAL A 85 -12.59 5.73 3.30
CA VAL A 85 -13.74 5.21 2.53
C VAL A 85 -14.73 6.33 2.21
N GLY A 86 -15.20 6.39 0.96
CA GLY A 86 -16.17 7.39 0.51
C GLY A 86 -15.59 8.77 0.18
N LYS A 87 -14.27 8.90 0.12
CA LYS A 87 -13.59 10.13 -0.31
C LYS A 87 -12.68 9.85 -1.51
N ASN A 88 -12.49 10.86 -2.37
CA ASN A 88 -11.56 10.81 -3.48
C ASN A 88 -10.20 11.40 -3.09
N ALA A 89 -9.15 10.88 -3.71
CA ALA A 89 -7.77 11.38 -3.60
C ALA A 89 -7.07 11.38 -4.96
N GLY A 90 -5.91 12.01 -5.02
CA GLY A 90 -5.02 11.96 -6.17
C GLY A 90 -4.41 10.58 -6.38
N VAL A 91 -3.79 10.37 -7.55
CA VAL A 91 -3.08 9.13 -7.88
C VAL A 91 -1.83 8.99 -7.01
N ALA A 92 -1.74 7.87 -6.29
CA ALA A 92 -0.56 7.49 -5.53
C ALA A 92 0.41 6.63 -6.37
N ILE A 93 -0.13 5.64 -7.13
CA ILE A 93 0.63 4.81 -8.06
C ILE A 93 -0.17 4.65 -9.35
N PRO A 94 0.35 5.11 -10.49
CA PRO A 94 -0.25 4.83 -11.79
C PRO A 94 0.07 3.38 -12.22
N ILE A 95 -0.87 2.75 -12.92
CA ILE A 95 -0.67 1.45 -13.57
C ILE A 95 -0.51 1.69 -15.07
N ALA A 96 0.53 1.13 -15.69
CA ALA A 96 0.80 1.35 -17.10
C ALA A 96 -0.33 0.82 -18.00
N ALA A 97 -0.63 1.52 -19.10
CA ALA A 97 -1.69 1.14 -20.02
C ALA A 97 -1.51 -0.27 -20.64
N THR A 98 -0.26 -0.72 -20.75
CA THR A 98 0.09 -2.06 -21.24
C THR A 98 -0.34 -3.18 -20.28
N ASP A 99 -0.56 -2.86 -19.01
CA ASP A 99 -0.84 -3.83 -17.95
C ASP A 99 -2.33 -3.91 -17.59
N LEU A 100 -3.19 -3.13 -18.29
CA LEU A 100 -4.61 -3.00 -17.99
C LEU A 100 -5.50 -4.24 -18.24
N PRO A 101 -5.19 -5.15 -19.20
CA PRO A 101 -5.99 -6.38 -19.35
C PRO A 101 -5.94 -7.22 -18.06
N SER A 102 -7.12 -7.73 -17.65
CA SER A 102 -7.20 -8.62 -16.47
C SER A 102 -6.50 -9.97 -16.76
N PRO A 103 -5.60 -10.43 -15.89
CA PRO A 103 -5.22 -9.87 -14.59
C PRO A 103 -4.19 -8.72 -14.71
N ILE A 104 -4.44 -7.61 -14.03
CA ILE A 104 -3.49 -6.51 -13.89
C ILE A 104 -2.43 -6.88 -12.84
N LYS A 105 -1.18 -7.06 -13.24
CA LYS A 105 -0.09 -7.40 -12.32
C LYS A 105 0.98 -6.31 -12.32
N GLY A 106 1.56 -6.06 -11.15
CA GLY A 106 2.64 -5.09 -11.04
C GLY A 106 3.25 -5.04 -9.65
N HIS A 107 4.21 -4.15 -9.51
CA HIS A 107 4.87 -3.88 -8.24
C HIS A 107 5.36 -2.43 -8.19
N ALA A 108 5.60 -1.94 -6.98
CA ALA A 108 6.21 -0.63 -6.75
C ALA A 108 6.90 -0.60 -5.38
N THR A 109 8.00 0.14 -5.30
CA THR A 109 8.62 0.47 -4.02
C THR A 109 7.98 1.74 -3.49
N LEU A 110 7.42 1.69 -2.28
CA LEU A 110 6.72 2.80 -1.66
C LEU A 110 7.69 3.78 -0.99
N THR A 111 7.36 5.05 -1.01
CA THR A 111 7.98 6.06 -0.12
C THR A 111 7.42 5.93 1.29
N ASP A 112 8.10 6.53 2.30
CA ASP A 112 7.64 6.51 3.69
C ASP A 112 6.22 7.06 3.86
N PRO A 113 5.83 8.19 3.22
CA PRO A 113 4.45 8.65 3.27
C PRO A 113 3.44 7.66 2.65
N GLN A 114 3.78 7.06 1.50
CA GLN A 114 2.92 6.08 0.82
C GLN A 114 2.71 4.82 1.67
N GLU A 115 3.77 4.31 2.30
CA GLU A 115 3.69 3.20 3.24
C GLU A 115 2.76 3.52 4.40
N LYS A 116 2.95 4.69 5.03
CA LYS A 116 2.10 5.14 6.14
C LYS A 116 0.61 5.16 5.75
N ASP A 117 0.29 5.71 4.59
CA ASP A 117 -1.08 5.82 4.10
C ASP A 117 -1.67 4.44 3.76
N LEU A 118 -0.88 3.54 3.15
CA LEU A 118 -1.28 2.15 2.88
C LEU A 118 -1.59 1.40 4.19
N LEU A 119 -0.70 1.49 5.17
CA LEU A 119 -0.85 0.81 6.47
C LEU A 119 -2.01 1.40 7.30
N ALA A 120 -2.35 2.67 7.08
CA ALA A 120 -3.52 3.31 7.69
C ALA A 120 -4.86 2.90 7.01
N GLY A 121 -4.82 2.14 5.89
CA GLY A 121 -6.02 1.79 5.12
C GLY A 121 -6.60 2.98 4.34
N GLU A 122 -5.79 3.99 4.06
CA GLU A 122 -6.19 5.22 3.36
C GLU A 122 -5.92 5.18 1.86
N TRP A 123 -5.74 3.98 1.30
CA TRP A 123 -5.62 3.79 -0.14
C TRP A 123 -6.85 3.12 -0.72
N TYR A 124 -7.15 3.42 -1.98
CA TYR A 124 -8.07 2.64 -2.79
C TYR A 124 -7.47 2.36 -4.17
N VAL A 125 -7.93 1.30 -4.80
CA VAL A 125 -7.63 0.99 -6.19
C VAL A 125 -8.90 1.10 -7.01
N ASN A 126 -8.80 1.64 -8.23
CA ASN A 126 -9.93 1.69 -9.16
C ASN A 126 -9.53 1.36 -10.59
N VAL A 127 -10.52 0.96 -11.38
CA VAL A 127 -10.40 0.67 -12.82
C VAL A 127 -11.41 1.53 -13.55
N HIS A 128 -10.95 2.17 -14.61
CA HIS A 128 -11.72 3.11 -15.43
C HIS A 128 -12.08 2.49 -16.78
N THR A 129 -13.18 2.95 -17.37
CA THR A 129 -13.57 2.64 -18.76
C THR A 129 -13.93 3.92 -19.50
N ALA A 130 -14.08 3.84 -20.82
CA ALA A 130 -14.53 4.98 -21.61
C ALA A 130 -15.89 5.53 -21.16
N LYS A 131 -16.79 4.65 -20.70
CA LYS A 131 -18.12 5.03 -20.18
C LYS A 131 -18.02 5.66 -18.79
N ASN A 132 -17.03 5.25 -17.99
CA ASN A 132 -16.79 5.71 -16.62
C ASN A 132 -15.36 6.24 -16.47
N PRO A 133 -15.03 7.40 -17.05
CA PRO A 133 -13.66 7.93 -17.07
C PRO A 133 -13.16 8.36 -15.69
N GLY A 134 -14.04 8.59 -14.73
CA GLY A 134 -13.70 8.86 -13.33
C GLY A 134 -13.52 7.62 -12.45
N GLY A 135 -13.70 6.42 -13.03
CA GLY A 135 -13.67 5.12 -12.35
C GLY A 135 -14.99 4.38 -12.51
N GLU A 136 -14.92 3.08 -12.79
CA GLU A 136 -16.11 2.21 -12.89
C GLU A 136 -16.26 1.30 -11.68
N ILE A 137 -15.16 0.72 -11.22
CA ILE A 137 -15.12 -0.11 -10.01
C ILE A 137 -13.98 0.35 -9.10
N ARG A 138 -14.22 0.30 -7.80
CA ARG A 138 -13.29 0.75 -6.76
C ARG A 138 -13.34 -0.16 -5.54
N GLY A 139 -12.21 -0.32 -4.87
CA GLY A 139 -12.10 -1.02 -3.59
C GLY A 139 -11.11 -0.33 -2.66
N GLN A 140 -11.49 -0.18 -1.38
CA GLN A 140 -10.56 0.30 -0.35
C GLN A 140 -9.55 -0.79 -0.05
N VAL A 141 -8.26 -0.42 -0.01
CA VAL A 141 -7.15 -1.35 0.19
C VAL A 141 -6.91 -1.56 1.67
N ALA A 142 -6.81 -2.83 2.07
CA ALA A 142 -6.41 -3.23 3.41
C ALA A 142 -5.10 -4.02 3.35
N ALA A 143 -4.19 -3.73 4.29
CA ALA A 143 -2.96 -4.49 4.52
C ALA A 143 -3.05 -5.18 5.89
N THR A 144 -2.93 -6.51 5.91
CA THR A 144 -3.12 -7.35 7.12
C THR A 144 -2.02 -8.39 7.25
N LYS A 145 -1.75 -8.85 8.48
CA LYS A 145 -0.85 -9.99 8.75
C LYS A 145 -1.50 -11.31 8.39
#